data_1d47cd50de9dcb91e9dc127f4f3432b5
#
_entry.id   1d47cd50de9dcb91e9dc127f4f3432b5
#
_cell.length_a   1.000
_cell.length_b   1.000
_cell.length_c   1.000
_cell.angle_alpha   90.00
_cell.angle_beta   90.00
_cell.angle_gamma   90.00
#
_symmetry.space_group_name_H-M   'P 1'
#
loop_
_entity.id
_entity.type
_entity.pdbx_description
1 polymer ?
#
loop_
_entity_poly.entity_id
_entity_poly.type
_entity_poly.pdbx_seq_one_letter_code
_entity_poly.pdbx_strand_id
1 'polypeptide(L)'
;MLMRAEDRRSPDAPTPAQSLVPCSDWLPAGKQGAVCFSVDDIHPATSSDEYEAGGDFARGALGRLESLLDRHPQLRATLFVTPDWRLQHLVPTRRWLTRIPGIRDRVHWAPIRRQGHFRVDRFPAFVAYLNGMHNIEIAVHGLTHTHPGERMAVEFQGQNRRECRALLRAATAIFDAGGLRYVPGFQAPAWHAPPALCEALCDEGFRFLCSARDVLTAVDAGARTAMSGLVGASLIAPTWIMASDSDCEAGRRPHERALVHMTTNFQATSTIERALQIIDAGGLLSIKAHIFKTGGGITLADGLDHAYINYLDLLCRELDRRYGGRLWWTSLCEVADRCRTTTR
;
A
#
# COMPACT_ATOMS: atom_id res chain seq x y z
N MET A 1 -25.85 2.88 2.32
CA MET A 1 -25.46 3.65 3.50
C MET A 1 -23.95 3.89 3.38
N LEU A 2 -23.56 5.11 2.97
CA LEU A 2 -22.16 5.50 2.87
C LEU A 2 -21.60 5.58 4.29
N MET A 3 -20.93 4.52 4.76
CA MET A 3 -20.12 4.64 5.98
C MET A 3 -18.91 5.52 5.65
N ARG A 4 -18.89 6.74 6.20
CA ARG A 4 -17.63 7.41 6.49
C ARG A 4 -16.87 6.48 7.43
N ALA A 5 -15.70 5.99 7.01
CA ALA A 5 -14.77 5.35 7.93
C ALA A 5 -14.47 6.40 9.02
N GLU A 6 -15.08 6.28 10.17
CA GLU A 6 -14.75 7.09 11.34
C GLU A 6 -13.31 6.76 11.72
N ASP A 7 -12.46 7.71 11.48
CA ASP A 7 -11.06 7.78 11.87
C ASP A 7 -10.98 7.94 13.39
N ARG A 8 -11.19 6.83 14.12
CA ARG A 8 -10.96 6.81 15.57
C ARG A 8 -9.47 6.63 15.78
N ARG A 9 -8.82 7.68 16.27
CA ARG A 9 -7.44 7.63 16.77
C ARG A 9 -7.29 6.43 17.71
N SER A 10 -6.38 5.52 17.36
CA SER A 10 -6.00 4.40 18.20
C SER A 10 -5.32 4.93 19.48
N PRO A 11 -5.67 4.47 20.66
CA PRO A 11 -4.99 4.83 21.89
C PRO A 11 -3.76 3.93 22.08
N ASP A 12 -2.79 3.98 21.19
CA ASP A 12 -1.52 3.29 21.41
C ASP A 12 -0.55 4.26 22.09
N ALA A 13 0.08 3.77 23.19
CA ALA A 13 1.10 4.50 23.93
C ALA A 13 2.21 5.00 23.00
N PRO A 14 2.87 6.12 23.31
CA PRO A 14 3.90 6.66 22.46
C PRO A 14 5.05 5.66 22.34
N THR A 15 5.10 5.00 21.19
CA THR A 15 6.25 4.18 20.78
C THR A 15 7.47 5.09 20.63
N PRO A 16 8.69 4.64 20.95
CA PRO A 16 9.89 5.43 20.76
C PRO A 16 9.90 5.97 19.33
N ALA A 17 10.01 7.28 19.19
CA ALA A 17 9.85 7.97 17.92
C ALA A 17 10.86 7.43 16.91
N GLN A 18 10.40 6.71 15.91
CA GLN A 18 11.20 6.40 14.73
C GLN A 18 11.67 7.72 14.14
N SER A 19 12.96 7.84 13.83
CA SER A 19 13.46 9.04 13.19
C SER A 19 12.92 9.11 11.76
N LEU A 20 12.08 10.11 11.49
CA LEU A 20 11.44 10.36 10.20
C LEU A 20 12.15 11.55 9.54
N VAL A 21 12.98 11.27 8.54
CA VAL A 21 13.78 12.30 7.83
C VAL A 21 13.33 12.33 6.36
N PRO A 22 12.89 13.48 5.83
CA PRO A 22 12.58 13.58 4.40
C PRO A 22 13.81 13.24 3.56
N CYS A 23 13.61 12.51 2.45
CA CYS A 23 14.66 12.23 1.49
C CYS A 23 15.04 13.54 0.77
N SER A 24 16.35 13.85 0.71
CA SER A 24 16.86 14.94 -0.14
C SER A 24 17.05 14.45 -1.57
N ASP A 25 17.01 15.38 -2.54
CA ASP A 25 17.36 15.15 -3.95
C ASP A 25 16.68 13.94 -4.64
N TRP A 26 15.55 13.50 -4.09
CA TRP A 26 14.82 12.35 -4.60
C TRP A 26 14.15 12.62 -5.96
N LEU A 27 13.77 13.88 -6.23
CA LEU A 27 13.16 14.29 -7.50
C LEU A 27 14.27 14.52 -8.54
N PRO A 28 14.16 13.93 -9.75
CA PRO A 28 15.15 14.14 -10.80
C PRO A 28 15.26 15.61 -11.22
N ALA A 29 16.47 16.06 -11.55
CA ALA A 29 16.72 17.43 -12.03
C ALA A 29 15.83 17.76 -13.22
N GLY A 30 15.26 18.97 -13.22
CA GLY A 30 14.35 19.46 -14.27
C GLY A 30 12.90 18.94 -14.14
N LYS A 31 12.59 18.10 -13.16
CA LYS A 31 11.23 17.70 -12.86
C LYS A 31 10.61 18.61 -11.80
N GLN A 32 9.32 18.92 -11.99
CA GLN A 32 8.55 19.76 -11.07
C GLN A 32 7.87 18.92 -9.98
N GLY A 33 7.54 17.67 -10.27
CA GLY A 33 6.95 16.72 -9.34
C GLY A 33 6.94 15.31 -9.92
N ALA A 34 6.53 14.36 -9.10
CA ALA A 34 6.42 12.97 -9.52
C ALA A 34 5.00 12.43 -9.35
N VAL A 35 4.65 11.43 -10.14
CA VAL A 35 3.34 10.77 -10.11
C VAL A 35 3.55 9.26 -10.05
N CYS A 36 2.97 8.61 -9.06
CA CYS A 36 2.86 7.15 -8.98
C CYS A 36 1.42 6.74 -8.65
N PHE A 37 1.08 5.51 -9.02
CA PHE A 37 -0.23 4.95 -8.77
C PHE A 37 -0.08 3.60 -8.08
N SER A 38 -0.94 3.29 -7.11
CA SER A 38 -0.96 2.00 -6.44
C SER A 38 -2.36 1.42 -6.32
N VAL A 39 -2.45 0.09 -6.36
CA VAL A 39 -3.70 -0.65 -6.20
C VAL A 39 -3.49 -1.72 -5.14
N ASP A 40 -4.32 -1.68 -4.10
CA ASP A 40 -4.24 -2.60 -2.97
C ASP A 40 -5.19 -3.79 -3.12
N ASP A 41 -5.00 -4.78 -2.24
CA ASP A 41 -5.86 -5.95 -2.07
C ASP A 41 -5.89 -6.88 -3.29
N ILE A 42 -4.85 -6.87 -4.12
CA ILE A 42 -4.78 -7.76 -5.29
C ILE A 42 -4.64 -9.21 -4.84
N HIS A 43 -5.55 -10.07 -5.29
CA HIS A 43 -5.55 -11.50 -5.00
C HIS A 43 -6.37 -12.30 -6.05
N PRO A 44 -6.25 -13.63 -6.14
CA PRO A 44 -6.83 -14.40 -7.26
C PRO A 44 -8.33 -14.71 -7.15
N ALA A 45 -9.06 -14.17 -6.15
CA ALA A 45 -10.51 -14.33 -6.09
C ALA A 45 -11.19 -13.65 -7.27
N THR A 46 -12.35 -14.19 -7.68
CA THR A 46 -13.20 -13.66 -8.75
C THR A 46 -14.36 -12.86 -8.18
N SER A 47 -15.11 -12.14 -9.02
CA SER A 47 -16.33 -11.42 -8.61
C SER A 47 -17.43 -12.33 -8.05
N SER A 48 -17.41 -13.62 -8.38
CA SER A 48 -18.31 -14.63 -7.80
C SER A 48 -17.98 -14.99 -6.35
N ASP A 49 -16.79 -14.63 -5.86
CA ASP A 49 -16.30 -14.88 -4.49
C ASP A 49 -16.54 -13.71 -3.53
N GLU A 50 -17.55 -12.88 -3.78
CA GLU A 50 -17.92 -11.68 -3.00
C GLU A 50 -17.09 -10.43 -3.30
N TYR A 51 -15.88 -10.57 -3.87
CA TYR A 51 -14.99 -9.47 -4.24
C TYR A 51 -14.59 -9.59 -5.71
N GLU A 52 -14.60 -8.46 -6.40
CA GLU A 52 -13.86 -8.34 -7.64
C GLU A 52 -12.40 -8.02 -7.26
N ALA A 53 -11.49 -8.98 -7.44
CA ALA A 53 -10.20 -8.93 -6.75
C ALA A 53 -8.97 -9.19 -7.64
N GLY A 54 -9.16 -9.60 -8.86
CA GLY A 54 -8.09 -9.86 -9.82
C GLY A 54 -8.24 -11.17 -10.59
N GLY A 55 -8.95 -12.16 -10.03
CA GLY A 55 -9.14 -13.48 -10.68
C GLY A 55 -9.99 -13.46 -11.93
N ASP A 56 -10.73 -12.38 -12.21
CA ASP A 56 -11.46 -12.17 -13.47
C ASP A 56 -10.56 -11.63 -14.60
N PHE A 57 -9.29 -11.36 -14.33
CA PHE A 57 -8.30 -10.87 -15.30
C PHE A 57 -8.78 -9.62 -16.06
N ALA A 58 -8.63 -9.63 -17.40
CA ALA A 58 -9.05 -8.54 -18.27
C ALA A 58 -10.55 -8.25 -18.23
N ARG A 59 -11.40 -9.16 -17.73
CA ARG A 59 -12.84 -8.94 -17.61
C ARG A 59 -13.23 -8.15 -16.37
N GLY A 60 -12.34 -8.06 -15.40
CA GLY A 60 -12.55 -7.39 -14.11
C GLY A 60 -11.84 -6.05 -13.98
N ALA A 61 -11.55 -5.68 -12.73
CA ALA A 61 -10.89 -4.44 -12.38
C ALA A 61 -9.48 -4.32 -12.98
N LEU A 62 -8.75 -5.45 -13.13
CA LEU A 62 -7.43 -5.44 -13.77
C LEU A 62 -7.52 -5.03 -15.25
N GLY A 63 -8.53 -5.49 -16.00
CA GLY A 63 -8.71 -5.07 -17.39
C GLY A 63 -9.07 -3.58 -17.52
N ARG A 64 -9.81 -3.02 -16.56
CA ARG A 64 -10.04 -1.57 -16.49
C ARG A 64 -8.74 -0.80 -16.22
N LEU A 65 -7.89 -1.34 -15.35
CA LEU A 65 -6.55 -0.79 -15.09
C LEU A 65 -5.68 -0.85 -16.35
N GLU A 66 -5.60 -2.00 -17.03
CA GLU A 66 -4.85 -2.12 -18.30
C GLU A 66 -5.30 -1.08 -19.31
N SER A 67 -6.61 -0.93 -19.50
CA SER A 67 -7.18 0.07 -20.40
C SER A 67 -6.80 1.51 -20.01
N LEU A 68 -6.62 1.82 -18.74
CA LEU A 68 -6.08 3.12 -18.29
C LEU A 68 -4.60 3.25 -18.63
N LEU A 69 -3.79 2.22 -18.35
CA LEU A 69 -2.36 2.20 -18.65
C LEU A 69 -2.07 2.31 -20.16
N ASP A 70 -2.90 1.68 -21.00
CA ASP A 70 -2.80 1.77 -22.46
C ASP A 70 -3.08 3.19 -22.97
N ARG A 71 -4.04 3.89 -22.36
CA ARG A 71 -4.33 5.31 -22.71
C ARG A 71 -3.26 6.27 -22.20
N HIS A 72 -2.55 5.90 -21.14
CA HIS A 72 -1.52 6.69 -20.48
C HIS A 72 -0.22 5.89 -20.34
N PRO A 73 0.53 5.64 -21.43
CA PRO A 73 1.69 4.73 -21.41
C PRO A 73 2.85 5.23 -20.54
N GLN A 74 2.83 6.51 -20.12
CA GLN A 74 3.76 7.06 -19.12
C GLN A 74 3.39 6.66 -17.70
N LEU A 75 2.12 6.34 -17.39
CA LEU A 75 1.67 5.97 -16.04
C LEU A 75 2.29 4.63 -15.61
N ARG A 76 2.72 4.56 -14.37
CA ARG A 76 3.24 3.36 -13.72
C ARG A 76 2.36 2.99 -12.54
N ALA A 77 2.06 1.70 -12.38
CA ALA A 77 1.25 1.22 -11.26
C ALA A 77 2.02 0.21 -10.42
N THR A 78 1.92 0.33 -9.09
CA THR A 78 2.38 -0.67 -8.14
C THR A 78 1.18 -1.47 -7.65
N LEU A 79 1.16 -2.78 -7.90
CA LEU A 79 0.12 -3.69 -7.45
C LEU A 79 0.55 -4.34 -6.14
N PHE A 80 -0.14 -4.02 -5.05
CA PHE A 80 0.10 -4.65 -3.75
C PHE A 80 -0.71 -5.94 -3.65
N VAL A 81 0.00 -7.07 -3.81
CA VAL A 81 -0.60 -8.41 -3.86
C VAL A 81 -0.55 -9.06 -2.49
N THR A 82 -1.70 -9.59 -2.04
CA THR A 82 -1.79 -10.41 -0.82
C THR A 82 -1.56 -11.88 -1.16
N PRO A 83 -0.50 -12.51 -0.64
CA PRO A 83 -0.08 -13.87 -1.04
C PRO A 83 -1.09 -14.98 -0.73
N ASP A 84 -1.82 -14.90 0.39
CA ASP A 84 -2.85 -15.86 0.80
C ASP A 84 -4.08 -15.12 1.36
N TRP A 85 -4.87 -14.53 0.48
CA TRP A 85 -6.02 -13.74 0.88
C TRP A 85 -7.05 -14.53 1.65
N ARG A 86 -7.45 -14.05 2.83
CA ARG A 86 -8.40 -14.74 3.70
C ARG A 86 -9.57 -13.88 4.17
N LEU A 87 -9.49 -12.57 4.01
CA LEU A 87 -10.51 -11.65 4.52
C LEU A 87 -11.80 -11.73 3.67
N GLN A 88 -12.95 -12.00 4.31
CA GLN A 88 -14.26 -11.98 3.65
C GLN A 88 -15.07 -10.72 3.96
N HIS A 89 -14.84 -10.14 5.15
CA HIS A 89 -15.53 -8.95 5.61
C HIS A 89 -14.54 -7.99 6.27
N LEU A 90 -14.61 -6.71 5.88
CA LEU A 90 -13.71 -5.67 6.42
C LEU A 90 -14.07 -5.23 7.84
N VAL A 91 -15.26 -5.57 8.32
CA VAL A 91 -15.73 -5.19 9.66
C VAL A 91 -16.18 -6.40 10.46
N PRO A 92 -16.06 -6.36 11.80
CA PRO A 92 -16.54 -7.42 12.66
C PRO A 92 -18.04 -7.67 12.52
N THR A 93 -18.44 -8.90 12.22
CA THR A 93 -19.85 -9.32 12.10
C THR A 93 -20.40 -9.93 13.40
N ARG A 94 -19.54 -10.39 14.32
CA ARG A 94 -19.88 -11.08 15.56
C ARG A 94 -19.63 -10.22 16.81
N ARG A 95 -20.04 -8.96 16.80
CA ARG A 95 -19.73 -7.97 17.85
C ARG A 95 -20.16 -8.35 19.26
N TRP A 96 -21.20 -9.17 19.42
CA TRP A 96 -21.67 -9.60 20.74
C TRP A 96 -20.65 -10.48 21.48
N LEU A 97 -19.80 -11.22 20.77
CA LEU A 97 -18.75 -12.05 21.35
C LEU A 97 -17.59 -11.21 21.93
N THR A 98 -17.42 -9.95 21.52
CA THR A 98 -16.37 -9.06 22.05
C THR A 98 -16.53 -8.78 23.55
N ARG A 99 -17.72 -9.08 24.10
CA ARG A 99 -18.03 -8.92 25.52
C ARG A 99 -17.49 -10.05 26.42
N ILE A 100 -16.95 -11.13 25.80
CA ILE A 100 -16.43 -12.28 26.55
C ILE A 100 -14.94 -12.07 26.87
N PRO A 101 -14.55 -11.88 28.15
CA PRO A 101 -13.15 -11.69 28.54
C PRO A 101 -12.27 -12.87 28.09
N GLY A 102 -11.06 -12.59 27.67
CA GLY A 102 -10.06 -13.61 27.23
C GLY A 102 -10.27 -14.22 25.86
N ILE A 103 -11.40 -13.96 25.19
CA ILE A 103 -11.66 -14.44 23.82
C ILE A 103 -11.42 -13.32 22.80
N ARG A 104 -11.56 -12.08 23.22
CA ARG A 104 -11.57 -10.87 22.38
C ARG A 104 -10.50 -10.85 21.30
N ASP A 105 -9.26 -11.17 21.62
CA ASP A 105 -8.10 -11.03 20.72
C ASP A 105 -7.60 -12.37 20.16
N ARG A 106 -8.35 -13.46 20.38
CA ARG A 106 -7.94 -14.83 20.02
C ARG A 106 -8.75 -15.46 18.89
N VAL A 107 -9.90 -14.88 18.55
CA VAL A 107 -10.79 -15.41 17.51
C VAL A 107 -11.05 -14.37 16.43
N HIS A 108 -11.35 -14.83 15.22
CA HIS A 108 -11.78 -13.94 14.16
C HIS A 108 -13.26 -13.58 14.32
N TRP A 109 -13.56 -12.28 14.34
CA TRP A 109 -14.90 -11.73 14.56
C TRP A 109 -15.79 -11.72 13.31
N ALA A 110 -15.25 -12.10 12.17
CA ALA A 110 -16.00 -12.35 10.94
C ALA A 110 -15.55 -13.67 10.32
N PRO A 111 -16.33 -14.22 9.40
CA PRO A 111 -15.89 -15.34 8.57
C PRO A 111 -14.60 -14.97 7.83
N ILE A 112 -13.65 -15.91 7.82
CA ILE A 112 -12.43 -15.82 7.01
C ILE A 112 -12.31 -17.06 6.13
N ARG A 113 -11.64 -16.96 5.01
CA ARG A 113 -11.30 -18.09 4.14
C ARG A 113 -10.28 -19.01 4.84
N ARG A 114 -10.33 -20.29 4.48
CA ARG A 114 -9.32 -21.25 4.96
C ARG A 114 -7.93 -20.85 4.47
N GLN A 115 -6.92 -21.09 5.27
CA GLN A 115 -5.53 -20.89 4.86
C GLN A 115 -5.23 -21.65 3.56
N GLY A 116 -4.56 -20.99 2.63
CA GLY A 116 -4.22 -21.55 1.33
C GLY A 116 -5.38 -21.60 0.34
N HIS A 117 -6.57 -21.04 0.65
CA HIS A 117 -7.70 -21.03 -0.29
C HIS A 117 -7.40 -20.16 -1.52
N PHE A 118 -6.92 -18.94 -1.29
CA PHE A 118 -6.49 -18.01 -2.34
C PHE A 118 -4.98 -17.77 -2.34
N ARG A 119 -4.21 -18.80 -2.05
CA ARG A 119 -2.75 -18.75 -2.17
C ARG A 119 -2.34 -18.57 -3.62
N VAL A 120 -1.59 -17.50 -3.90
CA VAL A 120 -1.22 -17.07 -5.25
C VAL A 120 -0.52 -18.18 -6.05
N ASP A 121 0.37 -18.97 -5.44
CA ASP A 121 1.07 -20.07 -6.07
C ASP A 121 0.18 -21.23 -6.57
N ARG A 122 -1.09 -21.25 -6.16
CA ARG A 122 -2.09 -22.21 -6.63
C ARG A 122 -2.89 -21.72 -7.84
N PHE A 123 -2.62 -20.50 -8.30
CA PHE A 123 -3.32 -19.85 -9.40
C PHE A 123 -2.35 -19.44 -10.52
N PRO A 124 -1.77 -20.42 -11.25
CA PRO A 124 -0.72 -20.14 -12.26
C PRO A 124 -1.20 -19.21 -13.38
N ALA A 125 -2.47 -19.27 -13.77
CA ALA A 125 -3.03 -18.36 -14.77
C ALA A 125 -3.06 -16.91 -14.26
N PHE A 126 -3.36 -16.68 -12.99
CA PHE A 126 -3.31 -15.36 -12.35
C PHE A 126 -1.88 -14.82 -12.29
N VAL A 127 -0.91 -15.66 -11.90
CA VAL A 127 0.51 -15.30 -11.88
C VAL A 127 1.01 -14.95 -13.28
N ALA A 128 0.68 -15.76 -14.28
CA ALA A 128 1.05 -15.51 -15.68
C ALA A 128 0.45 -14.20 -16.19
N TYR A 129 -0.81 -13.92 -15.86
CA TYR A 129 -1.49 -12.68 -16.23
C TYR A 129 -0.79 -11.46 -15.62
N LEU A 130 -0.56 -11.45 -14.29
CA LEU A 130 0.14 -10.34 -13.64
C LEU A 130 1.57 -10.15 -14.18
N ASN A 131 2.31 -11.23 -14.40
CA ASN A 131 3.65 -11.17 -14.97
C ASN A 131 3.67 -10.66 -16.43
N GLY A 132 2.54 -10.73 -17.14
CA GLY A 132 2.38 -10.25 -18.51
C GLY A 132 1.91 -8.80 -18.63
N MET A 133 1.39 -8.21 -17.55
CA MET A 133 0.92 -6.82 -17.58
C MET A 133 2.07 -5.85 -17.81
N HIS A 134 1.81 -4.78 -18.58
CA HIS A 134 2.78 -3.73 -18.87
C HIS A 134 2.65 -2.57 -17.90
N ASN A 135 3.74 -1.83 -17.71
CA ASN A 135 3.78 -0.61 -16.88
C ASN A 135 3.37 -0.82 -15.42
N ILE A 136 3.57 -2.04 -14.91
CA ILE A 136 3.32 -2.38 -13.52
C ILE A 136 4.57 -2.90 -12.83
N GLU A 137 4.59 -2.77 -11.52
CA GLU A 137 5.42 -3.54 -10.60
C GLU A 137 4.53 -4.20 -9.55
N ILE A 138 4.98 -5.32 -8.99
CA ILE A 138 4.26 -6.05 -7.95
C ILE A 138 5.01 -5.92 -6.65
N ALA A 139 4.31 -5.62 -5.56
CA ALA A 139 4.84 -5.53 -4.22
C ALA A 139 3.96 -6.30 -3.22
N VAL A 140 4.45 -6.49 -2.01
CA VAL A 140 3.80 -7.36 -0.99
C VAL A 140 2.76 -6.57 -0.20
N HIS A 141 1.57 -7.18 0.01
CA HIS A 141 0.50 -6.65 0.86
C HIS A 141 0.16 -7.59 2.02
N GLY A 142 1.04 -7.64 3.03
CA GLY A 142 0.92 -8.61 4.13
C GLY A 142 1.11 -10.05 3.68
N LEU A 143 0.56 -10.98 4.43
CA LEU A 143 0.49 -12.41 4.09
C LEU A 143 -0.96 -12.82 3.82
N THR A 144 -1.89 -12.48 4.75
CA THR A 144 -3.27 -12.95 4.73
C THR A 144 -4.31 -11.85 4.81
N HIS A 145 -3.87 -10.62 5.09
CA HIS A 145 -4.70 -9.45 5.40
C HIS A 145 -5.65 -9.66 6.59
N THR A 146 -5.34 -10.60 7.49
CA THR A 146 -6.21 -10.91 8.64
C THR A 146 -5.42 -11.06 9.93
N HIS A 147 -6.08 -10.69 11.04
CA HIS A 147 -5.62 -10.96 12.39
C HIS A 147 -6.81 -11.33 13.29
N PRO A 148 -6.67 -12.22 14.29
CA PRO A 148 -7.68 -12.42 15.33
C PRO A 148 -7.98 -11.10 16.08
N GLY A 149 -9.21 -10.93 16.55
CA GLY A 149 -9.61 -9.75 17.30
C GLY A 149 -10.49 -8.77 16.53
N GLU A 150 -10.80 -7.62 17.14
CA GLU A 150 -11.73 -6.62 16.56
C GLU A 150 -11.15 -5.90 15.33
N ARG A 151 -9.85 -5.69 15.30
CA ARG A 151 -9.13 -5.06 14.18
C ARG A 151 -8.69 -6.10 13.17
N MET A 152 -9.61 -6.90 12.68
CA MET A 152 -9.34 -8.11 11.93
C MET A 152 -8.65 -7.88 10.57
N ALA A 153 -8.79 -6.70 9.97
CA ALA A 153 -8.09 -6.35 8.73
C ALA A 153 -6.66 -5.82 8.96
N VAL A 154 -6.29 -5.57 10.23
CA VAL A 154 -4.96 -5.10 10.62
C VAL A 154 -4.10 -6.31 10.93
N GLU A 155 -3.34 -6.79 9.96
CA GLU A 155 -2.58 -8.04 10.12
C GLU A 155 -1.44 -7.93 11.14
N PHE A 156 -0.70 -6.81 11.12
CA PHE A 156 0.46 -6.61 12.00
C PHE A 156 0.06 -5.82 13.24
N GLN A 157 -0.34 -6.54 14.29
CA GLN A 157 -0.69 -5.96 15.60
C GLN A 157 -0.26 -6.90 16.73
N GLY A 158 0.72 -6.47 17.52
CA GLY A 158 1.20 -7.24 18.67
C GLY A 158 2.26 -8.30 18.36
N GLN A 159 2.65 -8.50 17.11
CA GLN A 159 3.76 -9.38 16.74
C GLN A 159 5.10 -8.70 17.05
N ASN A 160 6.04 -9.50 17.55
CA ASN A 160 7.43 -9.07 17.68
C ASN A 160 8.18 -9.16 16.33
N ARG A 161 9.40 -8.61 16.26
CA ARG A 161 10.24 -8.58 15.06
C ARG A 161 10.43 -9.96 14.41
N ARG A 162 10.65 -11.02 15.23
CA ARG A 162 10.85 -12.39 14.72
C ARG A 162 9.57 -12.93 14.06
N GLU A 163 8.42 -12.67 14.66
CA GLU A 163 7.12 -13.09 14.13
C GLU A 163 6.79 -12.31 12.84
N CYS A 164 7.04 -11.00 12.79
CA CYS A 164 6.90 -10.22 11.56
C CYS A 164 7.80 -10.77 10.45
N ARG A 165 9.07 -11.08 10.72
CA ARG A 165 9.98 -11.71 9.76
C ARG A 165 9.44 -13.05 9.23
N ALA A 166 8.89 -13.88 10.10
CA ALA A 166 8.29 -15.15 9.69
C ALA A 166 7.12 -14.96 8.72
N LEU A 167 6.24 -13.97 8.97
CA LEU A 167 5.14 -13.62 8.06
C LEU A 167 5.66 -13.09 6.72
N LEU A 168 6.65 -12.21 6.73
CA LEU A 168 7.25 -11.66 5.50
C LEU A 168 7.91 -12.76 4.65
N ARG A 169 8.68 -13.66 5.26
CA ARG A 169 9.27 -14.81 4.57
C ARG A 169 8.23 -15.76 4.01
N ALA A 170 7.14 -16.00 4.75
CA ALA A 170 6.05 -16.84 4.24
C ALA A 170 5.36 -16.17 3.03
N ALA A 171 5.21 -14.84 3.05
CA ALA A 171 4.64 -14.08 1.95
C ALA A 171 5.50 -14.18 0.68
N THR A 172 6.79 -13.89 0.79
CA THR A 172 7.72 -13.95 -0.36
C THR A 172 7.91 -15.37 -0.87
N ALA A 173 7.96 -16.38 0.02
CA ALA A 173 8.05 -17.79 -0.38
C ALA A 173 6.84 -18.26 -1.22
N ILE A 174 5.64 -17.70 -1.00
CA ILE A 174 4.48 -17.97 -1.85
C ILE A 174 4.67 -17.37 -3.25
N PHE A 175 5.18 -16.14 -3.34
CA PHE A 175 5.46 -15.51 -4.63
C PHE A 175 6.53 -16.26 -5.41
N ASP A 176 7.63 -16.65 -4.74
CA ASP A 176 8.72 -17.41 -5.32
C ASP A 176 8.23 -18.78 -5.82
N ALA A 177 7.43 -19.49 -5.01
CA ALA A 177 6.86 -20.79 -5.39
C ALA A 177 5.90 -20.69 -6.59
N GLY A 178 5.17 -19.58 -6.73
CA GLY A 178 4.30 -19.31 -7.86
C GLY A 178 5.01 -18.73 -9.09
N GLY A 179 6.27 -18.33 -8.97
CA GLY A 179 7.02 -17.65 -10.03
C GLY A 179 6.49 -16.22 -10.31
N LEU A 180 5.89 -15.57 -9.30
CA LEU A 180 5.44 -14.19 -9.41
C LEU A 180 6.66 -13.26 -9.27
N ARG A 181 6.88 -12.40 -10.28
CA ARG A 181 7.94 -11.39 -10.24
C ARG A 181 7.50 -10.21 -9.39
N TYR A 182 8.27 -9.85 -8.37
CA TYR A 182 7.95 -8.75 -7.46
C TYR A 182 9.18 -7.91 -7.13
N VAL A 183 8.93 -6.67 -6.67
CA VAL A 183 9.96 -5.77 -6.15
C VAL A 183 9.95 -5.79 -4.61
N PRO A 184 11.07 -5.44 -3.94
CA PRO A 184 11.17 -5.44 -2.48
C PRO A 184 10.45 -4.25 -1.85
N GLY A 185 9.14 -4.18 -2.05
CA GLY A 185 8.23 -3.16 -1.54
C GLY A 185 7.13 -3.77 -0.69
N PHE A 186 6.63 -2.98 0.25
CA PHE A 186 5.59 -3.41 1.17
C PHE A 186 4.54 -2.32 1.40
N GLN A 187 3.29 -2.71 1.41
CA GLN A 187 2.22 -1.91 2.00
C GLN A 187 1.60 -2.67 3.16
N ALA A 188 1.53 -1.99 4.31
CA ALA A 188 0.95 -2.61 5.50
C ALA A 188 -0.58 -2.68 5.37
N PRO A 189 -1.21 -3.87 5.55
CA PRO A 189 -2.65 -4.01 5.63
C PRO A 189 -3.25 -3.00 6.62
N ALA A 190 -4.30 -2.30 6.18
CA ALA A 190 -4.93 -1.19 6.91
C ALA A 190 -3.96 -0.08 7.37
N TRP A 191 -2.86 0.14 6.65
CA TRP A 191 -1.79 1.13 6.90
C TRP A 191 -1.10 1.01 8.27
N HIS A 192 -1.26 -0.08 8.98
CA HIS A 192 -0.68 -0.26 10.30
C HIS A 192 0.69 -0.95 10.23
N ALA A 193 1.75 -0.17 10.42
CA ALA A 193 3.13 -0.66 10.44
C ALA A 193 3.79 -0.34 11.80
N PRO A 194 3.70 -1.25 12.78
CA PRO A 194 4.39 -1.07 14.06
C PRO A 194 5.91 -1.14 13.88
N PRO A 195 6.70 -0.58 14.82
CA PRO A 195 8.17 -0.57 14.74
C PRO A 195 8.78 -1.95 14.48
N ALA A 196 8.28 -2.99 15.13
CA ALA A 196 8.72 -4.37 14.92
C ALA A 196 8.59 -4.84 13.46
N LEU A 197 7.53 -4.37 12.75
CA LEU A 197 7.37 -4.65 11.33
C LEU A 197 8.40 -3.86 10.50
N CYS A 198 8.63 -2.59 10.79
CA CYS A 198 9.62 -1.77 10.07
C CYS A 198 11.03 -2.38 10.20
N GLU A 199 11.41 -2.82 11.39
CA GLU A 199 12.68 -3.52 11.63
C GLU A 199 12.75 -4.84 10.85
N ALA A 200 11.68 -5.62 10.86
CA ALA A 200 11.59 -6.88 10.13
C ALA A 200 11.69 -6.67 8.61
N LEU A 201 11.07 -5.63 8.07
CA LEU A 201 11.18 -5.26 6.65
C LEU A 201 12.62 -4.94 6.26
N CYS A 202 13.33 -4.18 7.09
CA CYS A 202 14.76 -3.91 6.87
C CYS A 202 15.59 -5.21 6.87
N ASP A 203 15.34 -6.12 7.81
CA ASP A 203 16.05 -7.39 7.91
C ASP A 203 15.85 -8.29 6.69
N GLU A 204 14.64 -8.31 6.17
CA GLU A 204 14.26 -9.12 4.99
C GLU A 204 14.56 -8.42 3.66
N GLY A 205 15.25 -7.26 3.69
CA GLY A 205 15.74 -6.58 2.49
C GLY A 205 14.71 -5.78 1.72
N PHE A 206 13.57 -5.46 2.33
CA PHE A 206 12.62 -4.54 1.72
C PHE A 206 13.22 -3.13 1.63
N ARG A 207 12.85 -2.38 0.59
CA ARG A 207 13.39 -1.07 0.28
C ARG A 207 12.43 0.06 0.58
N PHE A 208 11.12 -0.19 0.41
CA PHE A 208 10.12 0.82 0.66
C PHE A 208 8.90 0.28 1.39
N LEU A 209 8.20 1.20 2.05
CA LEU A 209 6.99 0.98 2.81
C LEU A 209 5.95 2.06 2.49
N CYS A 210 4.71 1.65 2.20
CA CYS A 210 3.56 2.54 2.14
C CYS A 210 2.64 2.22 3.32
N SER A 211 2.66 3.05 4.37
CA SER A 211 1.89 2.81 5.59
C SER A 211 1.21 4.06 6.14
N ALA A 212 1.02 5.08 5.30
CA ALA A 212 0.24 6.25 5.65
C ALA A 212 -0.70 6.62 4.51
N ARG A 213 -1.94 6.98 4.86
CA ARG A 213 -2.90 7.60 3.96
C ARG A 213 -3.36 8.91 4.55
N ASP A 214 -3.12 9.99 3.83
CA ASP A 214 -3.58 11.32 4.23
C ASP A 214 -4.02 12.14 3.03
N VAL A 215 -5.33 12.22 2.82
CA VAL A 215 -5.97 12.91 1.70
C VAL A 215 -6.68 14.19 2.12
N LEU A 216 -6.59 14.57 3.40
CA LEU A 216 -7.30 15.73 3.95
C LEU A 216 -6.38 16.83 4.45
N THR A 217 -5.19 16.52 4.94
CA THR A 217 -4.23 17.54 5.38
C THR A 217 -3.90 18.48 4.22
N ALA A 218 -3.90 19.78 4.49
CA ALA A 218 -3.56 20.81 3.51
C ALA A 218 -2.15 20.57 2.94
N VAL A 219 -2.00 20.84 1.65
CA VAL A 219 -0.75 20.58 0.92
C VAL A 219 0.19 21.78 1.09
N ASP A 220 1.35 21.56 1.66
CA ASP A 220 2.50 22.45 1.61
C ASP A 220 3.81 21.64 1.68
N ALA A 221 4.96 22.27 1.42
CA ALA A 221 6.26 21.60 1.40
C ALA A 221 6.67 20.99 2.76
N GLY A 222 6.17 21.55 3.85
CA GLY A 222 6.43 21.08 5.23
C GLY A 222 5.34 20.18 5.79
N ALA A 223 4.25 19.94 5.05
CA ALA A 223 3.10 19.18 5.53
C ALA A 223 3.48 17.77 5.99
N ARG A 224 2.90 17.36 7.11
CA ARG A 224 3.10 16.04 7.72
C ARG A 224 1.79 15.29 7.79
N THR A 225 1.87 13.98 7.68
CA THR A 225 0.71 13.10 7.80
C THR A 225 0.10 13.18 9.19
N ALA A 226 -1.24 13.26 9.26
CA ALA A 226 -2.01 13.36 10.51
C ALA A 226 -3.21 12.41 10.57
N MET A 227 -3.49 11.65 9.50
CA MET A 227 -4.66 10.79 9.41
C MET A 227 -4.36 9.34 9.81
N SER A 228 -4.23 8.45 8.83
CA SER A 228 -4.12 7.00 9.04
C SER A 228 -2.71 6.50 8.81
N GLY A 229 -2.24 5.59 9.66
CA GLY A 229 -0.93 4.95 9.55
C GLY A 229 0.18 5.76 10.18
N LEU A 230 1.34 5.85 9.53
CA LEU A 230 2.54 6.51 10.05
C LEU A 230 2.35 8.04 10.13
N VAL A 231 2.01 8.53 11.32
CA VAL A 231 1.82 9.95 11.59
C VAL A 231 3.18 10.68 11.67
N GLY A 232 3.25 11.89 11.12
CA GLY A 232 4.45 12.74 11.14
C GLY A 232 5.42 12.53 9.98
N ALA A 233 5.19 11.55 9.11
CA ALA A 233 5.91 11.43 7.84
C ALA A 233 5.60 12.62 6.92
N SER A 234 6.45 12.92 5.92
CA SER A 234 6.12 13.93 4.94
C SER A 234 4.85 13.56 4.16
N LEU A 235 3.98 14.55 3.93
CA LEU A 235 2.78 14.37 3.13
C LEU A 235 3.10 14.16 1.65
N ILE A 236 4.12 14.86 1.15
CA ILE A 236 4.38 14.97 -0.30
C ILE A 236 5.81 14.57 -0.73
N ALA A 237 6.69 14.23 0.22
CA ALA A 237 8.03 13.77 -0.10
C ALA A 237 8.29 12.37 0.48
N PRO A 238 9.10 11.54 -0.17
CA PRO A 238 9.58 10.31 0.43
C PRO A 238 10.28 10.60 1.76
N THR A 239 10.13 9.70 2.73
CA THR A 239 10.66 9.88 4.09
C THR A 239 11.46 8.64 4.49
N TRP A 240 12.68 8.83 5.01
CA TRP A 240 13.44 7.75 5.61
C TRP A 240 12.82 7.32 6.93
N ILE A 241 12.61 6.02 7.11
CA ILE A 241 12.37 5.37 8.40
C ILE A 241 13.67 4.70 8.79
N MET A 242 14.34 5.24 9.80
CA MET A 242 15.59 4.68 10.32
C MET A 242 15.26 3.58 11.33
N ALA A 243 15.90 2.42 11.22
CA ALA A 243 15.87 1.41 12.28
C ALA A 243 16.53 1.96 13.55
N SER A 244 16.05 1.52 14.73
CA SER A 244 16.66 1.94 16.01
C SER A 244 18.09 1.42 16.12
N ASP A 245 19.00 2.23 16.68
CA ASP A 245 20.44 1.92 16.81
C ASP A 245 20.75 0.77 17.78
N SER A 246 19.76 0.20 18.46
CA SER A 246 19.95 -0.79 19.53
C SER A 246 20.59 -2.11 19.12
N ASP A 247 20.64 -2.42 17.81
CA ASP A 247 21.14 -3.71 17.27
C ASP A 247 22.14 -3.51 16.13
N CYS A 248 23.02 -2.51 16.22
CA CYS A 248 24.07 -2.30 15.22
C CYS A 248 25.06 -3.50 15.21
N GLU A 249 24.85 -4.47 14.30
CA GLU A 249 25.98 -5.26 13.84
C GLU A 249 26.99 -4.30 13.18
N ALA A 250 28.17 -4.22 13.80
CA ALA A 250 29.25 -3.37 13.34
C ALA A 250 29.59 -3.67 11.86
N GLY A 251 29.40 -2.67 10.97
CA GLY A 251 29.88 -2.72 9.60
C GLY A 251 28.89 -2.46 8.48
N ARG A 252 27.58 -2.37 8.74
CA ARG A 252 26.60 -1.96 7.70
C ARG A 252 26.33 -0.45 7.74
N ARG A 253 26.25 0.18 6.56
CA ARG A 253 25.95 1.62 6.46
C ARG A 253 24.50 1.89 6.92
N PRO A 254 24.23 3.04 7.58
CA PRO A 254 22.89 3.37 8.08
C PRO A 254 21.78 3.25 7.04
N HIS A 255 22.04 3.63 5.78
CA HIS A 255 21.07 3.57 4.68
C HIS A 255 20.74 2.16 4.18
N GLU A 256 21.55 1.15 4.50
CA GLU A 256 21.28 -0.24 4.17
C GLU A 256 20.20 -0.85 5.06
N ARG A 257 19.93 -0.20 6.21
CA ARG A 257 18.94 -0.58 7.21
C ARG A 257 17.80 0.43 7.34
N ALA A 258 17.52 1.19 6.31
CA ALA A 258 16.45 2.17 6.27
C ALA A 258 15.43 1.82 5.20
N LEU A 259 14.16 2.12 5.48
CA LEU A 259 13.06 2.04 4.52
C LEU A 259 12.77 3.45 3.98
N VAL A 260 12.43 3.53 2.71
CA VAL A 260 11.83 4.74 2.14
C VAL A 260 10.32 4.63 2.29
N HIS A 261 9.73 5.50 3.09
CA HIS A 261 8.29 5.59 3.25
C HIS A 261 7.70 6.59 2.26
N MET A 262 6.58 6.21 1.65
CA MET A 262 5.80 7.08 0.78
C MET A 262 4.35 7.13 1.25
N THR A 263 3.84 8.35 1.42
CA THR A 263 2.47 8.59 1.87
C THR A 263 1.52 8.53 0.69
N THR A 264 0.43 7.77 0.80
CA THR A 264 -0.72 7.90 -0.09
C THR A 264 -1.43 9.21 0.20
N ASN A 265 -1.46 10.13 -0.76
CA ASN A 265 -1.97 11.48 -0.57
C ASN A 265 -3.10 11.87 -1.52
N PHE A 266 -3.54 10.94 -2.38
CA PHE A 266 -4.61 11.12 -3.36
C PHE A 266 -5.42 9.83 -3.55
N GLN A 267 -6.74 9.97 -3.65
CA GLN A 267 -7.69 8.87 -3.92
C GLN A 267 -8.95 9.41 -4.63
N ALA A 268 -9.93 8.54 -4.89
CA ALA A 268 -11.16 8.88 -5.63
C ALA A 268 -11.95 10.07 -5.08
N THR A 269 -11.82 10.39 -3.80
CA THR A 269 -12.50 11.53 -3.15
C THR A 269 -11.67 12.82 -3.15
N SER A 270 -10.44 12.77 -3.63
CA SER A 270 -9.55 13.94 -3.74
C SER A 270 -9.90 14.76 -4.97
N THR A 271 -9.67 16.07 -4.94
CA THR A 271 -9.92 16.95 -6.09
C THR A 271 -8.69 17.07 -6.99
N ILE A 272 -8.89 17.46 -8.25
CA ILE A 272 -7.77 17.71 -9.18
C ILE A 272 -6.87 18.83 -8.65
N GLU A 273 -7.44 19.87 -8.01
CA GLU A 273 -6.69 20.95 -7.38
C GLU A 273 -5.68 20.44 -6.35
N ARG A 274 -6.05 19.41 -5.56
CA ARG A 274 -5.12 18.78 -4.62
C ARG A 274 -3.93 18.16 -5.34
N ALA A 275 -4.17 17.47 -6.45
CA ALA A 275 -3.09 16.89 -7.25
C ALA A 275 -2.15 17.99 -7.80
N LEU A 276 -2.72 19.07 -8.31
CA LEU A 276 -1.95 20.21 -8.82
C LEU A 276 -1.12 20.86 -7.70
N GLN A 277 -1.72 21.08 -6.51
CA GLN A 277 -1.01 21.61 -5.35
C GLN A 277 0.19 20.75 -4.94
N ILE A 278 0.03 19.41 -4.95
CA ILE A 278 1.13 18.49 -4.64
C ILE A 278 2.28 18.65 -5.65
N ILE A 279 1.97 18.69 -6.95
CA ILE A 279 2.98 18.85 -8.00
C ILE A 279 3.62 20.25 -7.95
N ASP A 280 2.82 21.30 -7.75
CA ASP A 280 3.32 22.68 -7.66
C ASP A 280 4.22 22.90 -6.43
N ALA A 281 4.02 22.13 -5.36
CA ALA A 281 4.89 22.09 -4.18
C ALA A 281 6.16 21.21 -4.35
N GLY A 282 6.43 20.68 -5.54
CA GLY A 282 7.57 19.79 -5.80
C GLY A 282 7.41 18.37 -5.26
N GLY A 283 6.16 17.92 -5.08
CA GLY A 283 5.85 16.69 -4.37
C GLY A 283 5.69 15.46 -5.24
N LEU A 284 5.56 14.32 -4.54
CA LEU A 284 5.12 13.04 -5.06
C LEU A 284 3.60 12.95 -4.95
N LEU A 285 2.90 12.99 -6.07
CA LEU A 285 1.48 12.64 -6.14
C LEU A 285 1.36 11.11 -6.10
N SER A 286 1.03 10.58 -4.93
CA SER A 286 0.87 9.15 -4.69
C SER A 286 -0.62 8.81 -4.68
N ILE A 287 -1.09 8.30 -5.82
CA ILE A 287 -2.48 7.95 -6.09
C ILE A 287 -2.74 6.54 -5.60
N LYS A 288 -3.90 6.30 -4.99
CA LYS A 288 -4.30 4.99 -4.51
C LYS A 288 -5.66 4.56 -5.02
N ALA A 289 -5.80 3.25 -5.23
CA ALA A 289 -7.05 2.54 -5.41
C ALA A 289 -7.05 1.22 -4.62
N HIS A 290 -8.23 0.62 -4.44
CA HIS A 290 -8.40 -0.79 -4.11
C HIS A 290 -8.89 -1.55 -5.34
N ILE A 291 -8.54 -2.83 -5.44
CA ILE A 291 -8.96 -3.65 -6.58
C ILE A 291 -10.48 -3.85 -6.61
N PHE A 292 -11.12 -4.00 -5.45
CA PHE A 292 -12.56 -4.19 -5.34
C PHE A 292 -13.29 -2.90 -4.92
N LYS A 293 -14.56 -2.78 -5.34
CA LYS A 293 -15.45 -1.67 -4.99
C LYS A 293 -16.40 -2.03 -3.86
N THR A 294 -17.02 -3.18 -3.94
CA THR A 294 -18.01 -3.65 -2.96
C THR A 294 -17.69 -5.07 -2.53
N GLY A 295 -17.87 -5.34 -1.25
CA GLY A 295 -17.68 -6.67 -0.68
C GLY A 295 -18.04 -6.69 0.81
N GLY A 296 -18.57 -7.80 1.30
CA GLY A 296 -18.93 -7.96 2.72
C GLY A 296 -19.86 -6.88 3.26
N GLY A 297 -20.75 -6.30 2.42
CA GLY A 297 -21.67 -5.23 2.81
C GLY A 297 -21.03 -3.83 2.90
N ILE A 298 -19.80 -3.66 2.44
CA ILE A 298 -19.08 -2.38 2.42
C ILE A 298 -18.84 -1.94 0.97
N THR A 299 -18.86 -0.62 0.75
CA THR A 299 -18.46 0.01 -0.51
C THR A 299 -17.27 0.92 -0.22
N LEU A 300 -16.14 0.68 -0.90
CA LEU A 300 -14.96 1.52 -0.85
C LEU A 300 -15.09 2.69 -1.82
N ALA A 301 -14.78 3.90 -1.35
CA ALA A 301 -14.83 5.08 -2.21
C ALA A 301 -13.81 5.00 -3.36
N ASP A 302 -12.65 4.43 -3.09
CA ASP A 302 -11.48 4.31 -3.98
C ASP A 302 -11.32 2.93 -4.64
N GLY A 303 -12.39 2.12 -4.69
CA GLY A 303 -12.39 0.89 -5.48
C GLY A 303 -12.40 1.17 -6.98
N LEU A 304 -11.65 0.39 -7.77
CA LEU A 304 -11.49 0.54 -9.22
C LEU A 304 -12.77 0.18 -9.98
N ASP A 305 -13.76 1.06 -9.96
CA ASP A 305 -14.92 1.02 -10.84
C ASP A 305 -14.74 1.92 -12.08
N HIS A 306 -15.71 1.90 -12.98
CA HIS A 306 -15.68 2.73 -14.18
C HIS A 306 -15.63 4.23 -13.84
N ALA A 307 -16.28 4.68 -12.76
CA ALA A 307 -16.30 6.09 -12.37
C ALA A 307 -14.90 6.54 -11.93
N TYR A 308 -14.22 5.73 -11.12
CA TYR A 308 -12.87 6.08 -10.67
C TYR A 308 -11.84 5.98 -11.81
N ILE A 309 -11.94 4.98 -12.69
CA ILE A 309 -11.08 4.90 -13.89
C ILE A 309 -11.25 6.13 -14.80
N ASN A 310 -12.49 6.58 -15.03
CA ASN A 310 -12.74 7.79 -15.81
C ASN A 310 -12.19 9.05 -15.13
N TYR A 311 -12.26 9.12 -13.81
CA TYR A 311 -11.66 10.22 -13.04
C TYR A 311 -10.13 10.21 -13.12
N LEU A 312 -9.50 9.04 -13.03
CA LEU A 312 -8.06 8.91 -13.22
C LEU A 312 -7.62 9.27 -14.65
N ASP A 313 -8.40 8.90 -15.67
CA ASP A 313 -8.14 9.31 -17.06
C ASP A 313 -8.17 10.84 -17.22
N LEU A 314 -9.19 11.49 -16.63
CA LEU A 314 -9.27 12.96 -16.60
C LEU A 314 -8.08 13.58 -15.88
N LEU A 315 -7.71 13.06 -14.70
CA LEU A 315 -6.57 13.50 -13.92
C LEU A 315 -5.26 13.41 -14.71
N CYS A 316 -5.01 12.26 -15.34
CA CYS A 316 -3.79 12.05 -16.14
C CYS A 316 -3.69 13.03 -17.31
N ARG A 317 -4.80 13.26 -18.01
CA ARG A 317 -4.85 14.26 -19.12
C ARG A 317 -4.57 15.67 -18.62
N GLU A 318 -5.15 16.07 -17.48
CA GLU A 318 -4.95 17.40 -16.92
C GLU A 318 -3.50 17.60 -16.45
N LEU A 319 -2.91 16.59 -15.81
CA LEU A 319 -1.52 16.60 -15.40
C LEU A 319 -0.58 16.71 -16.62
N ASP A 320 -0.82 15.92 -17.66
CA ASP A 320 -0.02 15.94 -18.88
C ASP A 320 -0.15 17.29 -19.63
N ARG A 321 -1.37 17.82 -19.75
CA ARG A 321 -1.65 19.11 -20.36
C ARG A 321 -0.92 20.27 -19.64
N ARG A 322 -0.88 20.25 -18.30
CA ARG A 322 -0.34 21.35 -17.50
C ARG A 322 1.18 21.29 -17.34
N TYR A 323 1.72 20.09 -17.20
CA TYR A 323 3.13 19.90 -16.87
C TYR A 323 3.95 19.21 -17.95
N GLY A 324 3.34 18.32 -18.73
CA GLY A 324 4.00 17.58 -19.81
C GLY A 324 5.29 16.90 -19.34
N GLY A 325 6.37 17.10 -20.09
CA GLY A 325 7.67 16.49 -19.79
C GLY A 325 8.32 16.91 -18.46
N ARG A 326 7.74 17.88 -17.72
CA ARG A 326 8.22 18.28 -16.39
C ARG A 326 7.78 17.34 -15.28
N LEU A 327 6.89 16.36 -15.54
CA LEU A 327 6.55 15.31 -14.57
C LEU A 327 7.51 14.14 -14.68
N TRP A 328 7.74 13.53 -13.54
CA TRP A 328 8.33 12.20 -13.45
C TRP A 328 7.22 11.18 -13.18
N TRP A 329 6.73 10.56 -14.24
CA TRP A 329 5.85 9.41 -14.12
C TRP A 329 6.71 8.21 -13.71
N THR A 330 6.43 7.63 -12.56
CA THR A 330 7.35 6.68 -11.90
C THR A 330 6.60 5.61 -11.12
N SER A 331 7.32 4.59 -10.68
CA SER A 331 6.83 3.59 -9.73
C SER A 331 7.35 3.88 -8.32
N LEU A 332 6.77 3.21 -7.32
CA LEU A 332 7.21 3.35 -5.93
C LEU A 332 8.64 2.80 -5.74
N CYS A 333 8.99 1.72 -6.45
CA CYS A 333 10.34 1.16 -6.40
C CYS A 333 11.38 2.13 -6.99
N GLU A 334 11.09 2.78 -8.13
CA GLU A 334 11.97 3.77 -8.74
C GLU A 334 12.21 4.98 -7.81
N VAL A 335 11.17 5.46 -7.11
CA VAL A 335 11.31 6.51 -6.10
C VAL A 335 12.24 6.07 -4.97
N ALA A 336 12.04 4.87 -4.44
CA ALA A 336 12.88 4.34 -3.38
C ALA A 336 14.34 4.15 -3.82
N ASP A 337 14.58 3.64 -5.02
CA ASP A 337 15.92 3.46 -5.58
C ASP A 337 16.62 4.81 -5.79
N ARG A 338 15.87 5.83 -6.22
CA ARG A 338 16.39 7.20 -6.35
C ARG A 338 16.84 7.77 -5.01
N CYS A 339 16.00 7.66 -3.96
CA CYS A 339 16.40 8.08 -2.60
C CYS A 339 17.69 7.41 -2.16
N ARG A 340 17.84 6.09 -2.41
CA ARG A 340 19.01 5.30 -2.00
C ARG A 340 20.28 5.63 -2.77
N THR A 341 20.17 6.09 -4.02
CA THR A 341 21.33 6.45 -4.85
C THR A 341 21.84 7.87 -4.59
N THR A 342 20.97 8.81 -4.23
CA THR A 342 21.35 10.20 -3.96
C THR A 342 22.00 10.42 -2.58
N THR A 343 21.90 9.44 -1.68
CA THR A 343 22.47 9.50 -0.34
C THR A 343 23.89 8.91 -0.26
N ARG A 344 24.49 8.54 -1.40
CA ARG A 344 25.89 8.09 -1.52
C ARG A 344 26.82 9.27 -1.74
#